data_7d4721c95957c04e7e187c174de33442
#
_entry.id   7d4721c95957c04e7e187c174de33442
#
_cell.length_a   1.000
_cell.length_b   1.000
_cell.length_c   1.000
_cell.angle_alpha   90.00
_cell.angle_beta   90.00
_cell.angle_gamma   90.00
#
_symmetry.space_group_name_H-M   'P 1'
#
loop_
_entity.id
_entity.type
_entity.pdbx_description
1 polymer ?
#
loop_
_entity_poly.entity_id
_entity_poly.type
_entity_poly.pdbx_seq_one_letter_code
_entity_poly.pdbx_strand_id
1 'polypeptide(L)'
;MRGWSGMGGGKKFWGTFFCGLVLILGGLRTPARGAEPGSEEQRRRALEIRLAISRLSETQVEERESLYHEIVESCPATEEAEEALWALSNIYLDAFPEPQEQTAQEVLELFLDRYPDSAWGLQVRGRLILLYSGTEKRERAAELCRELLGQRAETLPASCRPFVALAEAVVWDEERDTERAREAYTQVARLYPGTPQAELAARRLADLSAGRSKGK
;
A
#
# COMPACT_ATOMS: atom_id res chain seq x y z
N MET A 1 -20.51 27.61 -32.69
CA MET A 1 -19.38 26.82 -33.20
C MET A 1 -18.10 27.30 -32.54
N ARG A 2 -17.60 26.65 -31.56
CA ARG A 2 -16.19 26.55 -31.18
C ARG A 2 -16.05 25.38 -30.23
N GLY A 3 -15.39 24.34 -30.71
CA GLY A 3 -15.16 23.08 -30.03
C GLY A 3 -14.23 23.24 -28.85
N TRP A 4 -14.50 22.49 -27.84
CA TRP A 4 -13.59 22.25 -26.72
C TRP A 4 -13.01 20.86 -26.88
N SER A 5 -11.81 20.81 -27.41
CA SER A 5 -10.97 19.62 -27.49
C SER A 5 -10.08 19.56 -26.27
N GLY A 6 -10.19 18.47 -25.51
CA GLY A 6 -9.06 17.69 -25.05
C GLY A 6 -8.22 18.23 -23.90
N MET A 7 -8.44 17.71 -22.70
CA MET A 7 -7.35 17.42 -21.78
C MET A 7 -7.49 15.97 -21.29
N GLY A 8 -6.96 15.06 -22.09
CA GLY A 8 -6.62 13.73 -21.64
C GLY A 8 -5.20 13.79 -21.07
N GLY A 9 -4.91 13.01 -20.04
CA GLY A 9 -3.53 12.74 -19.71
C GLY A 9 -3.16 12.83 -18.23
N GLY A 10 -3.70 11.96 -17.41
CA GLY A 10 -3.23 11.74 -16.04
C GLY A 10 -3.30 10.28 -15.64
N LYS A 11 -3.12 9.39 -16.60
CA LYS A 11 -3.10 7.94 -16.33
C LYS A 11 -1.69 7.43 -16.57
N LYS A 12 -1.13 6.72 -15.60
CA LYS A 12 0.08 5.89 -15.61
C LYS A 12 1.23 6.47 -14.79
N PHE A 13 1.23 6.20 -13.49
CA PHE A 13 2.52 6.23 -12.76
C PHE A 13 2.57 5.31 -11.51
N TRP A 14 1.55 4.52 -11.20
CA TRP A 14 1.54 3.69 -10.00
C TRP A 14 2.11 2.27 -10.20
N GLY A 15 2.10 1.75 -11.43
CA GLY A 15 2.39 0.33 -11.70
C GLY A 15 3.85 -0.06 -11.84
N THR A 16 4.77 0.86 -12.15
CA THR A 16 6.09 0.44 -12.68
C THR A 16 7.25 0.49 -11.69
N PHE A 17 7.10 1.08 -10.51
CA PHE A 17 8.24 1.27 -9.59
C PHE A 17 8.41 0.23 -8.49
N PHE A 18 7.45 -0.68 -8.28
CA PHE A 18 7.50 -1.63 -7.16
C PHE A 18 7.88 -3.08 -7.53
N CYS A 19 7.95 -3.42 -8.81
CA CYS A 19 8.24 -4.80 -9.23
C CYS A 19 9.72 -5.20 -9.15
N GLY A 20 10.63 -4.25 -8.91
CA GLY A 20 12.08 -4.48 -9.03
C GLY A 20 12.84 -4.85 -7.75
N LEU A 21 12.23 -4.79 -6.56
CA LEU A 21 13.00 -4.90 -5.31
C LEU A 21 12.74 -6.16 -4.47
N VAL A 22 11.94 -7.09 -4.95
CA VAL A 22 11.55 -8.29 -4.17
C VAL A 22 12.58 -9.42 -4.23
N LEU A 23 13.61 -9.35 -5.08
CA LEU A 23 14.50 -10.49 -5.38
C LEU A 23 15.79 -10.58 -4.54
N ILE A 24 16.07 -9.71 -3.56
CA ILE A 24 17.39 -9.69 -2.88
C ILE A 24 17.34 -10.06 -1.39
N LEU A 25 16.21 -10.31 -0.77
CA LEU A 25 16.17 -10.76 0.62
C LEU A 25 15.72 -12.22 0.76
N GLY A 26 16.51 -13.14 0.21
CA GLY A 26 16.50 -14.56 0.57
C GLY A 26 17.10 -14.80 1.96
N GLY A 27 16.64 -14.08 2.98
CA GLY A 27 16.99 -14.31 4.37
C GLY A 27 15.84 -15.03 5.07
N LEU A 28 16.16 -16.11 5.76
CA LEU A 28 15.32 -16.97 6.60
C LEU A 28 14.07 -16.23 7.14
N ARG A 29 12.93 -16.37 6.42
CA ARG A 29 11.64 -15.89 6.88
C ARG A 29 11.16 -16.82 7.98
N THR A 30 11.02 -16.28 9.19
CA THR A 30 10.26 -16.98 10.23
C THR A 30 8.76 -16.89 9.86
N PRO A 31 8.01 -18.00 9.89
CA PRO A 31 6.57 -17.95 9.67
C PRO A 31 5.89 -17.05 10.71
N ALA A 32 4.80 -16.40 10.32
CA ALA A 32 3.99 -15.56 11.18
C ALA A 32 3.70 -16.25 12.53
N ARG A 33 3.93 -15.53 13.62
CA ARG A 33 3.82 -16.05 14.99
C ARG A 33 2.36 -16.30 15.32
N GLY A 34 1.88 -17.56 15.13
CA GLY A 34 0.52 -17.98 15.49
C GLY A 34 -0.22 -18.80 14.44
N ALA A 35 0.19 -18.77 13.17
CA ALA A 35 -0.35 -19.70 12.20
C ALA A 35 0.53 -20.95 12.17
N GLU A 36 -0.07 -22.11 12.38
CA GLU A 36 0.60 -23.36 12.05
C GLU A 36 1.01 -23.31 10.57
N PRO A 37 2.23 -23.74 10.22
CA PRO A 37 2.66 -23.74 8.83
C PRO A 37 1.65 -24.53 8.00
N GLY A 38 1.19 -23.95 6.89
CA GLY A 38 0.21 -24.57 6.02
C GLY A 38 0.58 -26.03 5.72
N SER A 39 -0.42 -26.89 5.71
CA SER A 39 -0.22 -28.30 5.40
C SER A 39 0.49 -28.43 4.04
N GLU A 40 1.20 -29.51 3.82
CA GLU A 40 1.85 -29.78 2.55
C GLU A 40 0.84 -29.78 1.38
N GLU A 41 -0.39 -30.16 1.67
CA GLU A 41 -1.52 -30.09 0.74
C GLU A 41 -1.88 -28.64 0.38
N GLN A 42 -1.96 -27.73 1.36
CA GLN A 42 -2.20 -26.30 1.11
C GLN A 42 -1.09 -25.68 0.26
N ARG A 43 0.17 -25.98 0.57
CA ARG A 43 1.31 -25.48 -0.22
C ARG A 43 1.26 -25.98 -1.66
N ARG A 44 1.00 -27.27 -1.86
CA ARG A 44 0.84 -27.85 -3.19
C ARG A 44 -0.30 -27.16 -3.96
N ARG A 45 -1.45 -26.99 -3.31
CA ARG A 45 -2.61 -26.33 -3.92
C ARG A 45 -2.31 -24.87 -4.29
N ALA A 46 -1.67 -24.11 -3.40
CA ALA A 46 -1.26 -22.73 -3.66
C ALA A 46 -0.31 -22.63 -4.87
N LEU A 47 0.66 -23.54 -4.97
CA LEU A 47 1.58 -23.59 -6.12
C LEU A 47 0.87 -23.95 -7.44
N GLU A 48 -0.10 -24.88 -7.41
CA GLU A 48 -0.92 -25.23 -8.58
C GLU A 48 -1.70 -24.01 -9.09
N ILE A 49 -2.36 -23.27 -8.18
CA ILE A 49 -3.12 -22.07 -8.53
C ILE A 49 -2.17 -20.96 -9.04
N ARG A 50 -1.04 -20.75 -8.37
CA ARG A 50 -0.01 -19.80 -8.82
C ARG A 50 0.51 -20.11 -10.23
N LEU A 51 0.69 -21.37 -10.54
CA LEU A 51 1.04 -21.81 -11.89
C LEU A 51 -0.08 -21.51 -12.90
N ALA A 52 -1.35 -21.65 -12.50
CA ALA A 52 -2.48 -21.25 -13.34
C ALA A 52 -2.48 -19.75 -13.60
N ILE A 53 -2.27 -18.92 -12.55
CA ILE A 53 -2.16 -17.46 -12.68
C ILE A 53 -1.03 -17.07 -13.63
N SER A 54 0.13 -17.73 -13.58
CA SER A 54 1.28 -17.41 -14.44
C SER A 54 1.04 -17.64 -15.92
N ARG A 55 0.00 -18.38 -16.27
CA ARG A 55 -0.41 -18.66 -17.68
C ARG A 55 -1.42 -17.63 -18.19
N LEU A 56 -2.01 -16.84 -17.32
CA LEU A 56 -2.95 -15.79 -17.68
C LEU A 56 -2.22 -14.54 -18.16
N SER A 57 -2.80 -13.85 -19.15
CA SER A 57 -2.33 -12.53 -19.56
C SER A 57 -2.70 -11.46 -18.53
N GLU A 58 -2.03 -10.31 -18.59
CA GLU A 58 -2.35 -9.17 -17.72
C GLU A 58 -3.77 -8.63 -17.96
N THR A 59 -4.35 -8.87 -19.11
CA THR A 59 -5.70 -8.43 -19.48
C THR A 59 -6.80 -9.31 -18.91
N GLN A 60 -6.48 -10.51 -18.44
CA GLN A 60 -7.42 -11.43 -17.79
C GLN A 60 -7.53 -11.14 -16.29
N VAL A 61 -8.01 -9.92 -16.00
CA VAL A 61 -8.01 -9.38 -14.63
C VAL A 61 -8.94 -10.18 -13.71
N GLU A 62 -10.16 -10.48 -14.17
CA GLU A 62 -11.20 -11.16 -13.39
C GLU A 62 -10.82 -12.61 -13.06
N GLU A 63 -10.19 -13.32 -14.00
CA GLU A 63 -9.71 -14.68 -13.76
C GLU A 63 -8.53 -14.68 -12.78
N ARG A 64 -7.64 -13.71 -12.88
CA ARG A 64 -6.52 -13.56 -11.95
C ARG A 64 -7.01 -13.21 -10.55
N GLU A 65 -7.96 -12.28 -10.43
CA GLU A 65 -8.61 -11.92 -9.18
C GLU A 65 -9.24 -13.15 -8.50
N SER A 66 -10.03 -13.92 -9.25
CA SER A 66 -10.68 -15.14 -8.75
C SER A 66 -9.68 -16.15 -8.21
N LEU A 67 -8.57 -16.40 -8.92
CA LEU A 67 -7.54 -17.35 -8.49
C LEU A 67 -6.76 -16.85 -7.26
N TYR A 68 -6.50 -15.53 -7.14
CA TYR A 68 -5.89 -15.01 -5.92
C TYR A 68 -6.83 -15.15 -4.71
N HIS A 69 -8.12 -14.90 -4.87
CA HIS A 69 -9.10 -15.17 -3.82
C HIS A 69 -9.12 -16.66 -3.42
N GLU A 70 -9.05 -17.59 -4.40
CA GLU A 70 -8.97 -19.02 -4.12
C GLU A 70 -7.74 -19.37 -3.26
N ILE A 71 -6.57 -18.76 -3.51
CA ILE A 71 -5.39 -18.95 -2.66
C ILE A 71 -5.66 -18.46 -1.23
N VAL A 72 -6.21 -17.25 -1.08
CA VAL A 72 -6.48 -16.64 0.24
C VAL A 72 -7.46 -17.46 1.07
N GLU A 73 -8.44 -18.08 0.43
CA GLU A 73 -9.48 -18.86 1.10
C GLU A 73 -9.05 -20.31 1.38
N SER A 74 -8.44 -20.97 0.40
CA SER A 74 -8.11 -22.39 0.50
C SER A 74 -6.74 -22.69 1.11
N CYS A 75 -5.82 -21.73 1.06
CA CYS A 75 -4.42 -21.90 1.48
C CYS A 75 -3.95 -20.79 2.46
N PRO A 76 -4.75 -20.39 3.48
CA PRO A 76 -4.49 -19.18 4.27
C PRO A 76 -3.19 -19.20 5.08
N ALA A 77 -2.60 -20.37 5.33
CA ALA A 77 -1.40 -20.52 6.12
C ALA A 77 -0.13 -20.67 5.24
N THR A 78 -0.16 -20.15 4.02
CA THR A 78 0.95 -20.23 3.06
C THR A 78 1.51 -18.84 2.74
N GLU A 79 2.76 -18.77 2.30
CA GLU A 79 3.38 -17.52 1.81
C GLU A 79 2.65 -17.00 0.56
N GLU A 80 2.11 -17.90 -0.25
CA GLU A 80 1.33 -17.57 -1.44
C GLU A 80 0.04 -16.79 -1.09
N ALA A 81 -0.54 -17.01 0.09
CA ALA A 81 -1.70 -16.24 0.54
C ALA A 81 -1.35 -14.80 0.92
N GLU A 82 -0.19 -14.56 1.51
CA GLU A 82 0.33 -13.20 1.73
C GLU A 82 0.57 -12.50 0.39
N GLU A 83 1.24 -13.17 -0.56
CA GLU A 83 1.47 -12.65 -1.91
C GLU A 83 0.16 -12.38 -2.65
N ALA A 84 -0.85 -13.24 -2.49
CA ALA A 84 -2.15 -13.10 -3.12
C ALA A 84 -2.91 -11.88 -2.62
N LEU A 85 -2.93 -11.60 -1.32
CA LEU A 85 -3.55 -10.38 -0.78
C LEU A 85 -2.85 -9.11 -1.29
N TRP A 86 -1.51 -9.12 -1.36
CA TRP A 86 -0.78 -8.01 -1.95
C TRP A 86 -1.11 -7.83 -3.45
N ALA A 87 -1.18 -8.94 -4.21
CA ALA A 87 -1.54 -8.91 -5.63
C ALA A 87 -2.96 -8.41 -5.86
N LEU A 88 -3.93 -8.84 -5.03
CA LEU A 88 -5.31 -8.34 -5.06
C LEU A 88 -5.36 -6.83 -4.84
N SER A 89 -4.61 -6.30 -3.87
CA SER A 89 -4.57 -4.86 -3.66
C SER A 89 -4.05 -4.08 -4.88
N ASN A 90 -3.08 -4.65 -5.62
CA ASN A 90 -2.61 -4.05 -6.87
C ASN A 90 -3.67 -4.15 -8.00
N ILE A 91 -4.35 -5.28 -8.11
CA ILE A 91 -5.44 -5.45 -9.08
C ILE A 91 -6.51 -4.39 -8.87
N TYR A 92 -6.96 -4.18 -7.63
CA TYR A 92 -8.00 -3.21 -7.32
C TYR A 92 -7.57 -1.75 -7.54
N LEU A 93 -6.29 -1.44 -7.40
CA LEU A 93 -5.80 -0.08 -7.59
C LEU A 93 -5.44 0.24 -9.05
N ASP A 94 -4.90 -0.75 -9.79
CA ASP A 94 -4.21 -0.48 -11.05
C ASP A 94 -4.85 -1.16 -12.27
N ALA A 95 -5.57 -2.28 -12.08
CA ALA A 95 -6.01 -3.10 -13.21
C ALA A 95 -7.43 -2.75 -13.71
N PHE A 96 -8.27 -2.17 -12.86
CA PHE A 96 -9.61 -1.73 -13.25
C PHE A 96 -9.58 -0.32 -13.86
N PRO A 97 -10.53 0.01 -14.77
CA PRO A 97 -10.63 1.35 -15.36
C PRO A 97 -10.81 2.46 -14.31
N GLU A 98 -11.53 2.16 -13.24
CA GLU A 98 -11.68 3.01 -12.05
C GLU A 98 -11.08 2.27 -10.86
N PRO A 99 -10.10 2.88 -10.15
CA PRO A 99 -9.51 2.29 -8.97
C PRO A 99 -10.55 1.98 -7.89
N GLN A 100 -10.54 0.76 -7.40
CA GLN A 100 -11.43 0.30 -6.32
C GLN A 100 -10.72 0.49 -4.98
N GLU A 101 -10.47 1.75 -4.60
CA GLU A 101 -9.67 2.09 -3.42
C GLU A 101 -10.22 1.48 -2.12
N GLN A 102 -11.54 1.45 -1.95
CA GLN A 102 -12.16 0.87 -0.76
C GLN A 102 -11.90 -0.63 -0.67
N THR A 103 -12.05 -1.38 -1.76
CA THR A 103 -11.79 -2.82 -1.80
C THR A 103 -10.30 -3.11 -1.55
N ALA A 104 -9.42 -2.29 -2.13
CA ALA A 104 -7.98 -2.39 -1.86
C ALA A 104 -7.65 -2.14 -0.38
N GLN A 105 -8.31 -1.18 0.29
CA GLN A 105 -8.17 -0.95 1.72
C GLN A 105 -8.59 -2.18 2.53
N GLU A 106 -9.77 -2.74 2.25
CA GLU A 106 -10.30 -3.93 2.94
C GLU A 106 -9.34 -5.14 2.83
N VAL A 107 -8.78 -5.36 1.64
CA VAL A 107 -7.79 -6.43 1.41
C VAL A 107 -6.49 -6.20 2.19
N LEU A 108 -6.00 -4.95 2.23
CA LEU A 108 -4.79 -4.61 2.98
C LEU A 108 -5.00 -4.65 4.51
N GLU A 109 -6.19 -4.27 4.98
CA GLU A 109 -6.57 -4.43 6.39
C GLU A 109 -6.61 -5.91 6.77
N LEU A 110 -7.24 -6.76 5.93
CA LEU A 110 -7.27 -8.21 6.10
C LEU A 110 -5.84 -8.80 6.12
N PHE A 111 -4.93 -8.26 5.31
CA PHE A 111 -3.53 -8.67 5.34
C PHE A 111 -2.90 -8.44 6.71
N LEU A 112 -3.06 -7.24 7.28
CA LEU A 112 -2.47 -6.92 8.59
C LEU A 112 -3.09 -7.71 9.74
N ASP A 113 -4.40 -8.02 9.64
CA ASP A 113 -5.09 -8.84 10.62
C ASP A 113 -4.60 -10.30 10.60
N ARG A 114 -4.47 -10.89 9.41
CA ARG A 114 -4.06 -12.29 9.27
C ARG A 114 -2.55 -12.50 9.45
N TYR A 115 -1.74 -11.54 9.02
CA TYR A 115 -0.27 -11.68 8.97
C TYR A 115 0.44 -10.48 9.65
N PRO A 116 0.21 -10.26 10.96
CA PRO A 116 0.74 -9.09 11.68
C PRO A 116 2.27 -9.03 11.69
N ASP A 117 2.95 -10.19 11.66
CA ASP A 117 4.40 -10.33 11.71
C ASP A 117 5.02 -10.51 10.30
N SER A 118 4.25 -10.34 9.24
CA SER A 118 4.74 -10.49 7.87
C SER A 118 5.84 -9.48 7.54
N ALA A 119 6.83 -9.93 6.77
CA ALA A 119 7.86 -9.05 6.22
C ALA A 119 7.27 -7.95 5.28
N TRP A 120 6.07 -8.15 4.74
CA TRP A 120 5.34 -7.18 3.92
C TRP A 120 4.56 -6.16 4.75
N GLY A 121 4.42 -6.39 6.06
CA GLY A 121 3.59 -5.55 6.94
C GLY A 121 3.92 -4.06 6.86
N LEU A 122 5.19 -3.71 6.62
CA LEU A 122 5.61 -2.33 6.47
C LEU A 122 5.12 -1.71 5.16
N GLN A 123 5.23 -2.44 4.05
CA GLN A 123 4.74 -2.00 2.73
C GLN A 123 3.22 -1.86 2.74
N VAL A 124 2.54 -2.80 3.37
CA VAL A 124 1.07 -2.79 3.51
C VAL A 124 0.62 -1.58 4.33
N ARG A 125 1.23 -1.31 5.50
CA ARG A 125 0.93 -0.10 6.29
C ARG A 125 1.20 1.18 5.50
N GLY A 126 2.34 1.23 4.80
CA GLY A 126 2.67 2.39 3.98
C GLY A 126 1.62 2.67 2.89
N ARG A 127 1.09 1.63 2.25
CA ARG A 127 0.02 1.77 1.23
C ARG A 127 -1.30 2.21 1.86
N LEU A 128 -1.67 1.63 3.00
CA LEU A 128 -2.87 2.06 3.75
C LEU A 128 -2.78 3.52 4.19
N ILE A 129 -1.63 3.99 4.66
CA ILE A 129 -1.42 5.41 5.00
C ILE A 129 -1.69 6.30 3.79
N LEU A 130 -1.20 5.94 2.60
CA LEU A 130 -1.46 6.70 1.38
C LEU A 130 -2.95 6.74 1.03
N LEU A 131 -3.63 5.59 1.09
CA LEU A 131 -5.05 5.47 0.78
C LEU A 131 -5.91 6.25 1.79
N TYR A 132 -5.67 6.09 3.08
CA TYR A 132 -6.44 6.77 4.13
C TYR A 132 -6.22 8.28 4.14
N SER A 133 -5.00 8.74 3.86
CA SER A 133 -4.70 10.18 3.83
C SER A 133 -5.45 10.94 2.74
N GLY A 134 -5.92 10.24 1.70
CA GLY A 134 -6.78 10.80 0.65
C GLY A 134 -8.27 10.81 0.99
N THR A 135 -8.68 10.19 2.09
CA THR A 135 -10.08 9.97 2.47
C THR A 135 -10.44 10.65 3.80
N GLU A 136 -11.66 10.41 4.30
CA GLU A 136 -12.08 10.86 5.64
C GLU A 136 -11.46 10.03 6.78
N LYS A 137 -10.75 8.93 6.47
CA LYS A 137 -10.12 8.01 7.44
C LYS A 137 -8.75 8.51 7.94
N ARG A 138 -8.56 9.82 8.09
CA ARG A 138 -7.26 10.42 8.50
C ARG A 138 -6.80 9.97 9.88
N GLU A 139 -7.72 9.85 10.83
CA GLU A 139 -7.42 9.35 12.17
C GLU A 139 -6.76 7.97 12.09
N ARG A 140 -7.29 7.09 11.24
CA ARG A 140 -6.72 5.76 11.02
C ARG A 140 -5.35 5.82 10.34
N ALA A 141 -5.14 6.75 9.40
CA ALA A 141 -3.81 7.00 8.84
C ALA A 141 -2.82 7.41 9.92
N ALA A 142 -3.20 8.34 10.80
CA ALA A 142 -2.34 8.79 11.90
C ALA A 142 -2.03 7.69 12.92
N GLU A 143 -2.98 6.80 13.22
CA GLU A 143 -2.74 5.63 14.07
C GLU A 143 -1.66 4.72 13.47
N LEU A 144 -1.80 4.34 12.19
CA LEU A 144 -0.80 3.54 11.48
C LEU A 144 0.57 4.24 11.42
N CYS A 145 0.57 5.56 11.28
CA CYS A 145 1.80 6.36 11.33
C CYS A 145 2.46 6.29 12.70
N ARG A 146 1.70 6.41 13.81
CA ARG A 146 2.24 6.29 15.16
C ARG A 146 2.80 4.89 15.43
N GLU A 147 2.11 3.84 14.96
CA GLU A 147 2.61 2.47 15.03
C GLU A 147 3.96 2.34 14.28
N LEU A 148 4.04 2.91 13.07
CA LEU A 148 5.26 2.89 12.26
C LEU A 148 6.41 3.64 12.95
N LEU A 149 6.15 4.82 13.49
CA LEU A 149 7.14 5.64 14.21
C LEU A 149 7.56 5.03 15.54
N GLY A 150 6.69 4.24 16.17
CA GLY A 150 7.02 3.46 17.38
C GLY A 150 7.98 2.30 17.13
N GLN A 151 8.15 1.87 15.88
CA GLN A 151 9.19 0.91 15.49
C GLN A 151 10.55 1.63 15.51
N ARG A 152 11.62 0.90 15.86
CA ARG A 152 12.98 1.50 15.86
C ARG A 152 13.34 1.91 14.43
N ALA A 153 13.35 3.20 14.16
CA ALA A 153 13.64 3.76 12.85
C ALA A 153 14.98 3.28 12.27
N GLU A 154 15.94 2.95 13.15
CA GLU A 154 17.26 2.45 12.80
C GLU A 154 17.23 1.03 12.20
N THR A 155 16.20 0.26 12.50
CA THR A 155 16.03 -1.11 11.99
C THR A 155 15.29 -1.17 10.67
N LEU A 156 14.71 -0.05 10.23
CA LEU A 156 13.92 -0.01 9.01
C LEU A 156 14.82 0.08 7.76
N PRO A 157 14.50 -0.68 6.70
CA PRO A 157 15.21 -0.58 5.42
C PRO A 157 15.20 0.86 4.87
N ALA A 158 16.25 1.23 4.15
CA ALA A 158 16.35 2.56 3.54
C ALA A 158 15.18 2.90 2.59
N SER A 159 14.60 1.89 1.96
CA SER A 159 13.40 2.00 1.12
C SER A 159 12.16 2.49 1.88
N CYS A 160 12.15 2.36 3.22
CA CYS A 160 11.04 2.78 4.06
C CYS A 160 11.14 4.24 4.53
N ARG A 161 12.27 4.90 4.32
CA ARG A 161 12.48 6.29 4.74
C ARG A 161 11.40 7.27 4.22
N PRO A 162 10.94 7.17 2.95
CA PRO A 162 9.84 8.03 2.48
C PRO A 162 8.55 7.84 3.28
N PHE A 163 8.24 6.61 3.70
CA PHE A 163 7.06 6.32 4.52
C PHE A 163 7.20 6.89 5.94
N VAL A 164 8.38 6.74 6.56
CA VAL A 164 8.65 7.28 7.90
C VAL A 164 8.52 8.80 7.90
N ALA A 165 9.15 9.46 6.92
CA ALA A 165 9.06 10.92 6.80
C ALA A 165 7.63 11.40 6.56
N LEU A 166 6.86 10.68 5.73
CA LEU A 166 5.44 10.98 5.51
C LEU A 166 4.63 10.77 6.79
N ALA A 167 4.92 9.69 7.54
CA ALA A 167 4.22 9.36 8.77
C ALA A 167 4.32 10.49 9.82
N GLU A 168 5.49 11.09 9.98
CA GLU A 168 5.68 12.26 10.86
C GLU A 168 4.79 13.43 10.42
N ALA A 169 4.76 13.73 9.12
CA ALA A 169 3.95 14.83 8.59
C ALA A 169 2.44 14.60 8.81
N VAL A 170 1.96 13.35 8.61
CA VAL A 170 0.55 12.98 8.82
C VAL A 170 0.16 13.10 10.29
N VAL A 171 1.03 12.70 11.21
CA VAL A 171 0.76 12.82 12.67
C VAL A 171 0.64 14.29 13.07
N TRP A 172 1.56 15.16 12.65
CA TRP A 172 1.46 16.60 12.94
C TRP A 172 0.22 17.25 12.33
N ASP A 173 -0.17 16.83 11.12
CA ASP A 173 -1.39 17.33 10.46
C ASP A 173 -2.65 16.93 11.23
N GLU A 174 -2.72 15.70 11.75
CA GLU A 174 -3.82 15.22 12.57
C GLU A 174 -3.87 15.93 13.94
N GLU A 175 -2.73 16.18 14.53
CA GLU A 175 -2.61 16.94 15.79
C GLU A 175 -2.87 18.45 15.62
N ARG A 176 -3.15 18.88 14.38
CA ARG A 176 -3.41 20.28 14.00
C ARG A 176 -2.23 21.23 14.25
N ASP A 177 -1.04 20.69 14.38
CA ASP A 177 0.19 21.47 14.37
C ASP A 177 0.57 21.80 12.91
N THR A 178 -0.11 22.82 12.38
CA THR A 178 -0.02 23.19 10.95
C THR A 178 1.40 23.58 10.54
N GLU A 179 2.17 24.20 11.43
CA GLU A 179 3.52 24.64 11.13
C GLU A 179 4.47 23.44 11.01
N ARG A 180 4.44 22.51 11.96
CA ARG A 180 5.23 21.29 11.90
C ARG A 180 4.80 20.38 10.74
N ALA A 181 3.49 20.25 10.52
CA ALA A 181 2.97 19.50 9.38
C ALA A 181 3.49 20.06 8.06
N ARG A 182 3.45 21.39 7.89
CA ARG A 182 3.95 22.06 6.67
C ARG A 182 5.44 21.85 6.46
N GLU A 183 6.23 21.98 7.52
CA GLU A 183 7.66 21.74 7.47
C GLU A 183 7.98 20.29 7.08
N ALA A 184 7.34 19.32 7.74
CA ALA A 184 7.52 17.90 7.49
C ALA A 184 7.09 17.51 6.06
N TYR A 185 5.91 17.95 5.58
CA TYR A 185 5.50 17.70 4.18
C TYR A 185 6.46 18.34 3.17
N THR A 186 6.99 19.53 3.47
CA THR A 186 8.00 20.19 2.60
C THR A 186 9.27 19.34 2.52
N GLN A 187 9.71 18.74 3.62
CA GLN A 187 10.85 17.84 3.63
C GLN A 187 10.60 16.59 2.80
N VAL A 188 9.42 15.95 2.95
CA VAL A 188 9.05 14.77 2.14
C VAL A 188 9.11 15.10 0.64
N ALA A 189 8.47 16.17 0.21
CA ALA A 189 8.44 16.57 -1.20
C ALA A 189 9.84 16.86 -1.76
N ARG A 190 10.73 17.43 -0.95
CA ARG A 190 12.10 17.79 -1.34
C ARG A 190 13.03 16.57 -1.39
N LEU A 191 12.93 15.67 -0.40
CA LEU A 191 13.89 14.57 -0.23
C LEU A 191 13.55 13.35 -1.11
N TYR A 192 12.27 13.17 -1.46
CA TYR A 192 11.79 11.98 -2.16
C TYR A 192 10.98 12.30 -3.43
N PRO A 193 11.51 13.14 -4.35
CA PRO A 193 10.77 13.57 -5.53
C PRO A 193 10.41 12.36 -6.41
N GLY A 194 9.22 12.42 -7.05
CA GLY A 194 8.71 11.36 -7.91
C GLY A 194 8.17 10.13 -7.19
N THR A 195 8.05 10.18 -5.86
CA THR A 195 7.41 9.11 -5.08
C THR A 195 5.95 9.46 -4.78
N PRO A 196 5.06 8.45 -4.59
CA PRO A 196 3.69 8.69 -4.15
C PRO A 196 3.59 9.49 -2.85
N GLN A 197 4.57 9.32 -1.95
CA GLN A 197 4.67 10.07 -0.70
C GLN A 197 4.90 11.56 -0.95
N ALA A 198 5.77 11.91 -1.90
CA ALA A 198 6.03 13.30 -2.27
C ALA A 198 4.82 13.94 -2.97
N GLU A 199 4.09 13.18 -3.79
CA GLU A 199 2.86 13.65 -4.43
C GLU A 199 1.76 13.92 -3.39
N LEU A 200 1.58 13.03 -2.41
CA LEU A 200 0.67 13.26 -1.30
C LEU A 200 1.09 14.50 -0.50
N ALA A 201 2.37 14.62 -0.16
CA ALA A 201 2.89 15.77 0.56
C ALA A 201 2.62 17.08 -0.17
N ALA A 202 2.84 17.12 -1.48
CA ALA A 202 2.58 18.31 -2.29
C ALA A 202 1.08 18.70 -2.31
N ARG A 203 0.18 17.72 -2.42
CA ARG A 203 -1.27 17.94 -2.34
C ARG A 203 -1.67 18.51 -0.97
N ARG A 204 -1.15 17.94 0.11
CA ARG A 204 -1.45 18.41 1.47
C ARG A 204 -0.91 19.83 1.74
N LEU A 205 0.28 20.15 1.23
CA LEU A 205 0.82 21.52 1.29
C LEU A 205 -0.07 22.54 0.57
N ALA A 206 -0.63 22.17 -0.59
CA ALA A 206 -1.57 23.02 -1.29
C ALA A 206 -2.86 23.24 -0.48
N ASP A 207 -3.39 22.20 0.16
CA ASP A 207 -4.58 22.28 1.01
C ASP A 207 -4.34 23.16 2.24
N LEU A 208 -3.21 22.97 2.94
CA LEU A 208 -2.81 23.78 4.10
C LEU A 208 -2.61 25.24 3.72
N SER A 209 -2.08 25.52 2.51
CA SER A 209 -1.88 26.89 2.01
C SER A 209 -3.19 27.56 1.60
N ALA A 210 -4.16 26.80 1.14
CA ALA A 210 -5.50 27.30 0.77
C ALA A 210 -6.44 27.49 1.98
N GLY A 211 -5.96 27.25 3.21
CA GLY A 211 -6.79 27.31 4.41
C GLY A 211 -7.89 26.21 4.45
N ARG A 212 -7.79 25.23 3.57
CA ARG A 212 -8.72 24.10 3.48
C ARG A 212 -8.34 22.95 4.43
N SER A 213 -7.83 23.28 5.60
CA SER A 213 -7.85 22.34 6.71
C SER A 213 -9.34 22.14 7.05
N LYS A 214 -9.96 21.10 6.51
CA LYS A 214 -11.35 20.78 6.80
C LYS A 214 -11.46 20.47 8.28
N GLY A 215 -11.70 21.53 9.06
CA GLY A 215 -12.28 21.42 10.37
C GLY A 215 -13.77 21.22 10.17
N LYS A 216 -14.23 20.07 10.41
CA LYS A 216 -15.42 19.73 11.21
C LYS A 216 -15.77 18.29 10.99
#